data_17d20283442f24a080855eee5d074102
#
_entry.id   17d20283442f24a080855eee5d074102
#
_cell.length_a   1.000
_cell.length_b   1.000
_cell.length_c   1.000
_cell.angle_alpha   90.00
_cell.angle_beta   90.00
_cell.angle_gamma   90.00
#
_symmetry.space_group_name_H-M   'P 1'
#
loop_
_entity.id
_entity.type
_entity.pdbx_description
1 polymer ?
#
loop_
_entity_poly.entity_id
_entity_poly.type
_entity_poly.pdbx_seq_one_letter_code
_entity_poly.pdbx_strand_id
1 'polypeptide(L)'
;MIHLGVIGTNWISHQFVSAALETGAYDLTAVYSRKLATAQEFGSRYGDVEYAIDLETFFGIAHMDTVYIASPNSLHFEQAKQAILAKKNVIVEKPAFSTPDEMAEIIELANKNRVYFFEAARNIHEQSFQKIAELLPLKNQILGANFTYMKYSSRYDQVLEGKEPNIFSPHFSGGALA
;
A
#
# COMPACT_ATOMS: atom_id res chain seq x y z
N MET A 1 -20.81 -2.64 0.13
CA MET A 1 -19.66 -3.45 0.59
C MET A 1 -18.57 -3.28 -0.45
N ILE A 2 -17.34 -2.99 -0.03
CA ILE A 2 -16.17 -2.88 -0.91
C ILE A 2 -15.47 -4.24 -0.92
N HIS A 3 -15.30 -4.80 -2.11
CA HIS A 3 -14.70 -6.12 -2.30
C HIS A 3 -13.20 -5.97 -2.55
N LEU A 4 -12.43 -6.24 -1.51
CA LEU A 4 -11.00 -5.96 -1.43
C LEU A 4 -10.15 -7.12 -1.93
N GLY A 5 -9.24 -6.86 -2.86
CA GLY A 5 -8.12 -7.73 -3.16
C GLY A 5 -6.83 -7.22 -2.53
N VAL A 6 -5.90 -8.10 -2.22
CA VAL A 6 -4.62 -7.75 -1.58
C VAL A 6 -3.44 -8.29 -2.36
N ILE A 7 -2.47 -7.42 -2.64
CA ILE A 7 -1.14 -7.76 -3.16
C ILE A 7 -0.10 -7.52 -2.06
N GLY A 8 0.59 -8.58 -1.65
CA GLY A 8 1.53 -8.54 -0.54
C GLY A 8 0.94 -9.10 0.75
N THR A 9 1.68 -10.02 1.37
CA THR A 9 1.22 -10.84 2.51
C THR A 9 2.04 -10.57 3.77
N ASN A 10 2.57 -9.35 3.90
CA ASN A 10 3.38 -8.94 5.04
C ASN A 10 2.50 -8.43 6.20
N TRP A 11 3.14 -8.06 7.32
CA TRP A 11 2.46 -7.62 8.53
C TRP A 11 1.60 -6.35 8.33
N ILE A 12 1.99 -5.44 7.43
CA ILE A 12 1.20 -4.21 7.16
C ILE A 12 -0.09 -4.54 6.44
N SER A 13 -0.08 -5.56 5.55
CA SER A 13 -1.29 -6.05 4.90
C SER A 13 -2.27 -6.66 5.91
N HIS A 14 -1.78 -7.38 6.92
CA HIS A 14 -2.63 -7.86 8.01
C HIS A 14 -3.26 -6.70 8.79
N GLN A 15 -2.49 -5.66 9.11
CA GLN A 15 -3.02 -4.48 9.80
C GLN A 15 -4.09 -3.76 8.97
N PHE A 16 -3.82 -3.56 7.66
CA PHE A 16 -4.77 -2.91 6.78
C PHE A 16 -6.07 -3.70 6.65
N VAL A 17 -5.99 -4.99 6.34
CA VAL A 17 -7.18 -5.86 6.18
C VAL A 17 -7.99 -5.91 7.46
N SER A 18 -7.35 -6.13 8.62
CA SER A 18 -8.06 -6.15 9.90
C SER A 18 -8.81 -4.84 10.16
N ALA A 19 -8.15 -3.70 9.97
CA ALA A 19 -8.78 -2.39 10.15
C ALA A 19 -9.91 -2.14 9.13
N ALA A 20 -9.73 -2.55 7.87
CA ALA A 20 -10.76 -2.43 6.84
C ALA A 20 -12.01 -3.24 7.19
N LEU A 21 -11.84 -4.49 7.62
CA LEU A 21 -12.94 -5.37 8.02
C LEU A 21 -13.66 -4.85 9.28
N GLU A 22 -12.94 -4.28 10.26
CA GLU A 22 -13.53 -3.68 11.46
C GLU A 22 -14.49 -2.53 11.13
N THR A 23 -14.33 -1.85 10.01
CA THR A 23 -15.28 -0.80 9.58
C THR A 23 -16.64 -1.34 9.16
N GLY A 24 -16.74 -2.63 8.87
CA GLY A 24 -17.93 -3.26 8.29
C GLY A 24 -18.23 -2.82 6.85
N ALA A 25 -17.37 -2.02 6.22
CA ALA A 25 -17.54 -1.54 4.86
C ALA A 25 -16.82 -2.39 3.81
N TYR A 26 -15.87 -3.22 4.25
CA TYR A 26 -15.02 -4.04 3.40
C TYR A 26 -15.25 -5.53 3.62
N ASP A 27 -15.01 -6.29 2.56
CA ASP A 27 -14.91 -7.75 2.55
C ASP A 27 -13.63 -8.16 1.83
N LEU A 28 -12.83 -9.06 2.42
CA LEU A 28 -11.63 -9.57 1.75
C LEU A 28 -12.03 -10.66 0.76
N THR A 29 -11.88 -10.37 -0.51
CA THR A 29 -12.32 -11.20 -1.61
C THR A 29 -11.20 -12.03 -2.20
N ALA A 30 -9.99 -11.45 -2.34
CA ALA A 30 -8.90 -12.11 -3.06
C ALA A 30 -7.53 -11.77 -2.47
N VAL A 31 -6.60 -12.72 -2.56
CA VAL A 31 -5.19 -12.55 -2.19
C VAL A 31 -4.29 -13.02 -3.31
N TYR A 32 -3.40 -12.13 -3.74
CA TYR A 32 -2.32 -12.46 -4.66
C TYR A 32 -1.01 -12.69 -3.91
N SER A 33 -0.34 -13.78 -4.24
CA SER A 33 1.07 -14.00 -3.93
C SER A 33 1.70 -14.91 -4.99
N ARG A 34 2.99 -14.70 -5.30
CA ARG A 34 3.77 -15.57 -6.20
C ARG A 34 3.80 -17.06 -5.80
N LYS A 35 3.43 -17.37 -4.57
CA LYS A 35 3.34 -18.72 -4.02
C LYS A 35 1.96 -18.94 -3.43
N LEU A 36 1.25 -19.96 -3.90
CA LEU A 36 -0.10 -20.29 -3.43
C LEU A 36 -0.13 -20.50 -1.90
N ALA A 37 0.82 -21.24 -1.35
CA ALA A 37 0.89 -21.48 0.10
C ALA A 37 0.94 -20.18 0.91
N THR A 38 1.68 -19.16 0.44
CA THR A 38 1.78 -17.85 1.10
C THR A 38 0.47 -17.08 1.01
N ALA A 39 -0.23 -17.15 -0.13
CA ALA A 39 -1.55 -16.52 -0.27
C ALA A 39 -2.58 -17.17 0.67
N GLN A 40 -2.57 -18.51 0.73
CA GLN A 40 -3.46 -19.28 1.61
C GLN A 40 -3.17 -19.04 3.09
N GLU A 41 -1.90 -19.03 3.51
CA GLU A 41 -1.50 -18.71 4.89
C GLU A 41 -2.03 -17.32 5.32
N PHE A 42 -1.95 -16.34 4.42
CA PHE A 42 -2.47 -15.01 4.68
C PHE A 42 -4.00 -15.00 4.73
N GLY A 43 -4.66 -15.48 3.68
CA GLY A 43 -6.11 -15.33 3.47
C GLY A 43 -6.96 -16.20 4.40
N SER A 44 -6.46 -17.40 4.81
CA SER A 44 -7.20 -18.32 5.68
C SER A 44 -7.66 -17.73 7.02
N ARG A 45 -7.09 -16.60 7.43
CA ARG A 45 -7.47 -15.88 8.66
C ARG A 45 -8.73 -15.02 8.49
N TYR A 46 -9.18 -14.78 7.26
CA TYR A 46 -10.20 -13.78 6.94
C TYR A 46 -11.45 -14.35 6.29
N GLY A 47 -11.59 -15.67 6.21
CA GLY A 47 -12.76 -16.35 5.70
C GLY A 47 -12.55 -16.99 4.33
N ASP A 48 -13.60 -16.99 3.50
CA ASP A 48 -13.56 -17.58 2.15
C ASP A 48 -13.01 -16.57 1.16
N VAL A 49 -11.80 -16.82 0.69
CA VAL A 49 -10.99 -15.89 -0.11
C VAL A 49 -10.46 -16.60 -1.35
N GLU A 50 -10.53 -15.96 -2.50
CA GLU A 50 -9.90 -16.45 -3.73
C GLU A 50 -8.38 -16.21 -3.71
N TYR A 51 -7.63 -17.16 -4.29
CA TYR A 51 -6.18 -17.09 -4.33
C TYR A 51 -5.68 -17.10 -5.77
N ALA A 52 -4.81 -16.13 -6.10
CA ALA A 52 -4.14 -16.05 -7.39
C ALA A 52 -2.62 -16.04 -7.24
N ILE A 53 -1.92 -16.65 -8.18
CA ILE A 53 -0.44 -16.69 -8.23
C ILE A 53 0.14 -15.89 -9.39
N ASP A 54 -0.70 -15.36 -10.25
CA ASP A 54 -0.38 -14.40 -11.31
C ASP A 54 -1.33 -13.20 -11.26
N LEU A 55 -0.87 -12.07 -11.76
CA LEU A 55 -1.61 -10.80 -11.69
C LEU A 55 -2.78 -10.74 -12.67
N GLU A 56 -2.70 -11.41 -13.80
CA GLU A 56 -3.77 -11.44 -14.81
C GLU A 56 -5.02 -12.11 -14.22
N THR A 57 -4.85 -13.31 -13.66
CA THR A 57 -5.91 -14.03 -12.94
C THR A 57 -6.47 -13.19 -11.79
N PHE A 58 -5.57 -12.58 -10.98
CA PHE A 58 -5.98 -11.76 -9.84
C PHE A 58 -6.84 -10.57 -10.24
N PHE A 59 -6.39 -9.77 -11.21
CA PHE A 59 -7.17 -8.62 -11.68
C PHE A 59 -8.42 -9.00 -12.46
N GLY A 60 -8.48 -10.21 -13.01
CA GLY A 60 -9.64 -10.79 -13.69
C GLY A 60 -10.80 -11.18 -12.77
N ILE A 61 -10.62 -11.21 -11.44
CA ILE A 61 -11.68 -11.53 -10.48
C ILE A 61 -12.78 -10.47 -10.56
N ALA A 62 -13.95 -10.88 -11.06
CA ALA A 62 -15.01 -9.95 -11.49
C ALA A 62 -15.64 -9.17 -10.33
N HIS A 63 -15.85 -9.82 -9.19
CA HIS A 63 -16.50 -9.21 -8.03
C HIS A 63 -15.56 -8.43 -7.12
N MET A 64 -14.26 -8.47 -7.33
CA MET A 64 -13.29 -7.59 -6.68
C MET A 64 -13.35 -6.20 -7.32
N ASP A 65 -13.48 -5.14 -6.54
CA ASP A 65 -13.58 -3.75 -7.02
C ASP A 65 -12.42 -2.85 -6.58
N THR A 66 -11.72 -3.22 -5.53
CA THR A 66 -10.65 -2.43 -4.92
C THR A 66 -9.43 -3.30 -4.62
N VAL A 67 -8.24 -2.80 -4.88
CA VAL A 67 -6.98 -3.51 -4.63
C VAL A 67 -6.09 -2.70 -3.69
N TYR A 68 -5.63 -3.35 -2.62
CA TYR A 68 -4.58 -2.84 -1.76
C TYR A 68 -3.23 -3.44 -2.14
N ILE A 69 -2.24 -2.59 -2.42
CA ILE A 69 -0.92 -2.96 -2.89
C ILE A 69 0.12 -2.64 -1.80
N ALA A 70 0.76 -3.68 -1.28
CA ALA A 70 1.80 -3.63 -0.25
C ALA A 70 2.98 -4.54 -0.60
N SER A 71 3.33 -4.60 -1.86
CA SER A 71 4.52 -5.27 -2.41
C SER A 71 5.79 -4.43 -2.16
N PRO A 72 6.99 -4.84 -2.60
CA PRO A 72 8.15 -3.96 -2.65
C PRO A 72 7.90 -2.71 -3.52
N ASN A 73 8.41 -1.54 -3.07
CA ASN A 73 8.09 -0.23 -3.67
C ASN A 73 8.23 -0.19 -5.20
N SER A 74 9.32 -0.75 -5.75
CA SER A 74 9.56 -0.76 -7.19
C SER A 74 8.51 -1.51 -8.03
N LEU A 75 7.64 -2.28 -7.39
CA LEU A 75 6.56 -3.02 -8.08
C LEU A 75 5.22 -2.27 -8.04
N HIS A 76 5.11 -1.24 -7.21
CA HIS A 76 3.85 -0.53 -6.98
C HIS A 76 3.29 0.08 -8.26
N PHE A 77 4.14 0.74 -9.06
CA PHE A 77 3.71 1.44 -10.26
C PHE A 77 3.04 0.51 -11.28
N GLU A 78 3.73 -0.56 -11.66
CA GLU A 78 3.22 -1.50 -12.65
C GLU A 78 1.97 -2.25 -12.15
N GLN A 79 1.92 -2.59 -10.87
CA GLN A 79 0.75 -3.24 -10.28
C GLN A 79 -0.45 -2.30 -10.19
N ALA A 80 -0.24 -1.04 -9.80
CA ALA A 80 -1.29 -0.02 -9.78
C ALA A 80 -1.84 0.26 -11.19
N LYS A 81 -0.95 0.36 -12.19
CA LYS A 81 -1.30 0.55 -13.59
C LYS A 81 -2.19 -0.58 -14.11
N GLN A 82 -1.80 -1.83 -13.86
CA GLN A 82 -2.60 -3.01 -14.26
C GLN A 82 -3.96 -3.04 -13.57
N ALA A 83 -4.02 -2.76 -12.26
CA ALA A 83 -5.27 -2.69 -11.51
C ALA A 83 -6.22 -1.64 -12.09
N ILE A 84 -5.74 -0.42 -12.37
CA ILE A 84 -6.53 0.66 -12.95
C ILE A 84 -7.05 0.29 -14.34
N LEU A 85 -6.22 -0.34 -15.18
CA LEU A 85 -6.64 -0.81 -16.50
C LEU A 85 -7.71 -1.90 -16.41
N ALA A 86 -7.65 -2.73 -15.36
CA ALA A 86 -8.68 -3.71 -15.01
C ALA A 86 -9.90 -3.09 -14.29
N LYS A 87 -10.00 -1.74 -14.25
CA LYS A 87 -11.13 -1.00 -13.65
C LYS A 87 -11.28 -1.20 -12.14
N LYS A 88 -10.19 -1.47 -11.44
CA LYS A 88 -10.17 -1.58 -9.98
C LYS A 88 -9.75 -0.25 -9.35
N ASN A 89 -10.37 0.12 -8.23
CA ASN A 89 -9.84 1.17 -7.37
C ASN A 89 -8.54 0.68 -6.72
N VAL A 90 -7.63 1.60 -6.41
CA VAL A 90 -6.30 1.23 -5.95
C VAL A 90 -5.92 2.01 -4.69
N ILE A 91 -5.45 1.28 -3.70
CA ILE A 91 -4.82 1.81 -2.49
C ILE A 91 -3.39 1.27 -2.45
N VAL A 92 -2.39 2.14 -2.50
CA VAL A 92 -0.97 1.75 -2.57
C VAL A 92 -0.25 2.17 -1.29
N GLU A 93 0.53 1.26 -0.72
CA GLU A 93 1.40 1.59 0.43
C GLU A 93 2.41 2.68 0.10
N LYS A 94 2.75 3.41 1.13
CA LYS A 94 3.73 4.51 1.03
C LYS A 94 5.18 3.96 1.00
N PRO A 95 6.09 4.57 0.24
CA PRO A 95 5.79 5.54 -0.81
C PRO A 95 5.05 4.87 -1.97
N ALA A 96 4.04 5.54 -2.52
CA ALA A 96 3.22 4.93 -3.56
C ALA A 96 4.06 4.59 -4.79
N PHE A 97 4.95 5.49 -5.20
CA PHE A 97 5.80 5.31 -6.38
C PHE A 97 7.21 5.82 -6.14
N SER A 98 8.11 5.49 -7.07
CA SER A 98 9.52 5.84 -6.98
C SER A 98 9.83 7.24 -7.53
N THR A 99 8.99 7.76 -8.43
CA THR A 99 9.18 9.06 -9.09
C THR A 99 7.91 9.90 -9.15
N PRO A 100 8.02 11.24 -9.22
CA PRO A 100 6.86 12.11 -9.45
C PRO A 100 6.16 11.84 -10.78
N ASP A 101 6.87 11.42 -11.83
CA ASP A 101 6.29 11.13 -13.14
C ASP A 101 5.39 9.89 -13.08
N GLU A 102 5.79 8.85 -12.36
CA GLU A 102 4.93 7.67 -12.09
C GLU A 102 3.64 8.08 -11.36
N MET A 103 3.74 8.97 -10.37
CA MET A 103 2.58 9.49 -9.65
C MET A 103 1.64 10.25 -10.59
N ALA A 104 2.17 11.14 -11.43
CA ALA A 104 1.38 11.91 -12.37
C ALA A 104 0.67 11.00 -13.38
N GLU A 105 1.37 10.00 -13.94
CA GLU A 105 0.80 9.03 -14.86
C GLU A 105 -0.34 8.23 -14.23
N ILE A 106 -0.18 7.75 -13.00
CA ILE A 106 -1.22 6.98 -12.31
C ILE A 106 -2.45 7.83 -12.01
N ILE A 107 -2.28 9.08 -11.58
CA ILE A 107 -3.41 9.99 -11.35
C ILE A 107 -4.19 10.23 -12.65
N GLU A 108 -3.50 10.50 -13.77
CA GLU A 108 -4.14 10.67 -15.07
C GLU A 108 -4.87 9.40 -15.51
N LEU A 109 -4.21 8.25 -15.37
CA LEU A 109 -4.77 6.96 -15.76
C LEU A 109 -6.02 6.61 -14.94
N ALA A 110 -6.01 6.85 -13.63
CA ALA A 110 -7.14 6.63 -12.75
C ALA A 110 -8.34 7.49 -13.15
N ASN A 111 -8.11 8.78 -13.39
CA ASN A 111 -9.15 9.71 -13.86
C ASN A 111 -9.75 9.27 -15.20
N LYS A 112 -8.91 8.89 -16.18
CA LYS A 112 -9.35 8.39 -17.49
C LYS A 112 -10.18 7.12 -17.39
N ASN A 113 -9.83 6.24 -16.45
CA ASN A 113 -10.52 4.97 -16.22
C ASN A 113 -11.71 5.07 -15.27
N ARG A 114 -11.94 6.25 -14.63
CA ARG A 114 -13.00 6.53 -13.66
C ARG A 114 -12.93 5.61 -12.43
N VAL A 115 -11.71 5.38 -11.95
CA VAL A 115 -11.45 4.66 -10.71
C VAL A 115 -10.69 5.55 -9.73
N TYR A 116 -10.71 5.20 -8.46
CA TYR A 116 -10.01 5.95 -7.42
C TYR A 116 -8.60 5.40 -7.19
N PHE A 117 -7.68 6.32 -6.95
CA PHE A 117 -6.34 6.02 -6.46
C PHE A 117 -6.10 6.72 -5.13
N PHE A 118 -5.55 6.00 -4.16
CA PHE A 118 -5.15 6.51 -2.85
C PHE A 118 -3.76 6.02 -2.48
N GLU A 119 -2.93 6.91 -1.95
CA GLU A 119 -1.74 6.52 -1.22
C GLU A 119 -2.10 6.27 0.25
N ALA A 120 -1.62 5.17 0.82
CA ALA A 120 -1.88 4.79 2.20
C ALA A 120 -1.05 5.62 3.20
N ALA A 121 -1.17 6.94 3.14
CA ALA A 121 -0.53 7.90 4.04
C ALA A 121 -1.24 7.95 5.39
N ARG A 122 -1.16 6.85 6.16
CA ARG A 122 -1.89 6.62 7.42
C ARG A 122 -1.79 7.77 8.42
N ASN A 123 -0.62 8.38 8.55
CA ASN A 123 -0.32 9.41 9.54
C ASN A 123 -1.26 10.64 9.45
N ILE A 124 -1.71 11.01 8.26
CA ILE A 124 -2.61 12.16 8.09
C ILE A 124 -4.02 11.93 8.67
N HIS A 125 -4.39 10.67 8.88
CA HIS A 125 -5.67 10.26 9.44
C HIS A 125 -5.61 9.99 10.96
N GLU A 126 -4.42 10.01 11.57
CA GLU A 126 -4.26 9.82 13.01
C GLU A 126 -4.81 11.02 13.78
N GLN A 127 -5.57 10.76 14.85
CA GLN A 127 -6.19 11.81 15.68
C GLN A 127 -5.16 12.80 16.24
N SER A 128 -3.98 12.31 16.62
CA SER A 128 -2.87 13.16 17.09
C SER A 128 -2.39 14.13 16.02
N PHE A 129 -2.27 13.66 14.76
CA PHE A 129 -1.89 14.50 13.64
C PHE A 129 -2.95 15.55 13.31
N GLN A 130 -4.22 15.16 13.32
CA GLN A 130 -5.34 16.09 13.11
C GLN A 130 -5.38 17.19 14.19
N LYS A 131 -5.20 16.82 15.46
CA LYS A 131 -5.10 17.80 16.54
C LYS A 131 -3.91 18.75 16.38
N ILE A 132 -2.76 18.26 15.94
CA ILE A 132 -1.61 19.13 15.64
C ILE A 132 -1.97 20.10 14.50
N ALA A 133 -2.62 19.61 13.43
CA ALA A 133 -3.02 20.46 12.31
C ALA A 133 -3.99 21.57 12.72
N GLU A 134 -4.93 21.28 13.64
CA GLU A 134 -5.85 22.28 14.20
C GLU A 134 -5.15 23.36 15.05
N LEU A 135 -4.04 23.00 15.70
CA LEU A 135 -3.27 23.91 16.56
C LEU A 135 -2.23 24.72 15.80
N LEU A 136 -1.97 24.40 14.53
CA LEU A 136 -0.99 25.13 13.73
C LEU A 136 -1.48 26.57 13.46
N PRO A 137 -0.56 27.56 13.54
CA PRO A 137 -0.88 28.92 13.17
C PRO A 137 -1.19 29.00 11.66
N LEU A 138 -1.73 30.14 11.23
CA LEU A 138 -1.98 30.37 9.81
C LEU A 138 -0.69 30.16 9.01
N LYS A 139 -0.81 29.57 7.81
CA LYS A 139 0.32 29.17 6.96
C LYS A 139 1.39 30.26 6.78
N ASN A 140 0.96 31.53 6.70
CA ASN A 140 1.85 32.69 6.58
C ASN A 140 2.56 33.10 7.87
N GLN A 141 2.24 32.48 9.01
CA GLN A 141 2.86 32.71 10.30
C GLN A 141 3.89 31.64 10.68
N ILE A 142 3.99 30.56 9.87
CA ILE A 142 4.95 29.49 10.08
C ILE A 142 6.31 29.94 9.54
N LEU A 143 7.30 30.15 10.42
CA LEU A 143 8.65 30.53 10.04
C LEU A 143 9.55 29.35 9.68
N GLY A 144 9.21 28.16 10.13
CA GLY A 144 9.94 26.95 9.85
C GLY A 144 9.37 25.76 10.59
N ALA A 145 9.81 24.56 10.21
CA ALA A 145 9.46 23.31 10.88
C ALA A 145 10.67 22.39 10.94
N ASN A 146 10.78 21.62 12.01
CA ASN A 146 11.78 20.56 12.16
C ASN A 146 11.02 19.25 12.39
N PHE A 147 11.20 18.30 11.46
CA PHE A 147 10.64 16.96 11.54
C PHE A 147 11.73 15.97 11.86
N THR A 148 11.56 15.22 12.93
CA THR A 148 12.54 14.23 13.36
C THR A 148 11.89 12.85 13.38
N TYR A 149 12.51 11.89 12.69
CA TYR A 149 12.16 10.49 12.76
C TYR A 149 13.42 9.68 13.06
N MET A 150 13.54 9.23 14.29
CA MET A 150 14.67 8.43 14.77
C MET A 150 14.16 7.14 15.38
N LYS A 151 14.50 6.02 14.76
CA LYS A 151 14.11 4.69 15.21
C LYS A 151 15.12 3.66 14.71
N TYR A 152 15.50 2.72 15.57
CA TYR A 152 16.16 1.50 15.09
C TYR A 152 15.25 0.76 14.11
N SER A 153 15.80 0.42 12.95
CA SER A 153 15.08 -0.41 11.99
C SER A 153 14.86 -1.80 12.59
N SER A 154 13.66 -2.36 12.40
CA SER A 154 13.39 -3.77 12.70
C SER A 154 14.22 -4.75 11.85
N ARG A 155 14.95 -4.24 10.85
CA ARG A 155 15.84 -4.99 9.97
C ARG A 155 17.34 -4.76 10.30
N TYR A 156 17.64 -4.03 11.37
CA TYR A 156 19.01 -3.66 11.71
C TYR A 156 19.92 -4.87 11.91
N ASP A 157 19.44 -5.90 12.60
CA ASP A 157 20.21 -7.13 12.82
C ASP A 157 20.54 -7.84 11.50
N GLN A 158 19.61 -7.85 10.53
CA GLN A 158 19.87 -8.41 9.21
C GLN A 158 20.97 -7.67 8.46
N VAL A 159 21.04 -6.34 8.63
CA VAL A 159 22.13 -5.52 8.05
C VAL A 159 23.47 -5.85 8.71
N LEU A 160 23.49 -6.03 10.03
CA LEU A 160 24.70 -6.47 10.74
C LEU A 160 25.19 -7.86 10.32
N GLU A 161 24.27 -8.72 9.91
CA GLU A 161 24.58 -10.03 9.33
C GLU A 161 25.02 -9.96 7.85
N GLY A 162 25.17 -8.78 7.28
CA GLY A 162 25.56 -8.56 5.88
C GLY A 162 24.43 -8.81 4.88
N LYS A 163 23.17 -8.91 5.31
CA LYS A 163 22.00 -9.03 4.44
C LYS A 163 21.54 -7.65 3.98
N GLU A 164 20.97 -7.57 2.78
CA GLU A 164 20.37 -6.35 2.23
C GLU A 164 18.84 -6.51 2.16
N PRO A 165 18.10 -6.12 3.20
CA PRO A 165 16.64 -6.12 3.16
C PRO A 165 16.11 -5.16 2.08
N ASN A 166 14.99 -5.52 1.43
CA ASN A 166 14.40 -4.74 0.34
C ASN A 166 14.19 -3.26 0.69
N ILE A 167 13.87 -2.94 1.96
CA ILE A 167 13.65 -1.57 2.42
C ILE A 167 14.90 -0.69 2.40
N PHE A 168 16.10 -1.27 2.23
CA PHE A 168 17.37 -0.56 2.11
C PHE A 168 18.00 -0.72 0.73
N SER A 169 17.44 -1.58 -0.12
CA SER A 169 17.99 -1.84 -1.44
C SER A 169 17.52 -0.83 -2.47
N PRO A 170 18.43 -0.13 -3.17
CA PRO A 170 18.08 0.75 -4.28
C PRO A 170 17.31 0.04 -5.39
N HIS A 171 17.54 -1.27 -5.59
CA HIS A 171 16.80 -2.08 -6.57
C HIS A 171 15.29 -2.10 -6.32
N PHE A 172 14.87 -1.96 -5.06
CA PHE A 172 13.45 -1.91 -4.67
C PHE A 172 13.00 -0.50 -4.26
N SER A 173 13.70 0.53 -4.71
CA SER A 173 13.47 1.93 -4.29
C SER A 173 13.43 2.07 -2.76
N GLY A 174 14.34 1.37 -2.11
CA GLY A 174 14.46 1.36 -0.66
C GLY A 174 15.35 2.48 -0.14
N GLY A 175 15.17 2.82 1.14
CA GLY A 175 15.91 3.89 1.80
C GLY A 175 15.06 5.13 2.06
N ALA A 176 15.57 6.02 2.92
CA ALA A 176 14.85 7.24 3.32
C ALA A 176 15.00 8.38 2.28
N LEU A 177 15.94 8.26 1.37
CA LEU A 177 16.31 9.28 0.37
C LEU A 177 16.32 8.70 -1.05
N ALA A 178 15.75 7.52 -1.26
CA ALA A 178 15.65 6.89 -2.58
C ALA A 178 14.52 7.51 -3.40
#